data_c5cca013850032bef0552d2fd146fdc9
#
_entry.id   c5cca013850032bef0552d2fd146fdc9
#
_cell.length_a   1.000
_cell.length_b   1.000
_cell.length_c   1.000
_cell.angle_alpha   90.00
_cell.angle_beta   90.00
_cell.angle_gamma   90.00
#
_symmetry.space_group_name_H-M   'P 1'
#
loop_
_entity.id
_entity.type
_entity.pdbx_description
1 polymer ?
#
loop_
_entity_poly.entity_id
_entity_poly.type
_entity_poly.pdbx_seq_one_letter_code
_entity_poly.pdbx_strand_id
1 'polypeptide(L)'
;LDRARELKERADELDVTLQRFAKLQAVYASDLERLHSIEEGGYVLAAIAGRDCPVCGAPPGAQTHNHAAEEISVAHTAAAAEARKIEREQRELAHVVASLEAEAIGLRRTLQELKDGAKALDGSIEALRPQEASLRESYETYSATRAAALKVLDLFERRARLAVRRAEIGAVPTRREGEAPP
;
A
#
# COMPACT_ATOMS: atom_id res chain seq x y z
N LEU A 1 -8.66 -2.59 -5.03
CA LEU A 1 -8.54 -2.65 -3.54
C LEU A 1 -7.31 -3.47 -3.14
N ASP A 2 -7.03 -4.62 -3.77
CA ASP A 2 -5.91 -5.50 -3.43
C ASP A 2 -4.55 -4.81 -3.63
N ARG A 3 -4.38 -4.08 -4.74
CA ARG A 3 -3.14 -3.33 -5.00
C ARG A 3 -2.82 -2.28 -3.92
N ALA A 4 -3.84 -1.56 -3.45
CA ALA A 4 -3.64 -0.55 -2.39
C ALA A 4 -3.26 -1.21 -1.05
N ARG A 5 -3.80 -2.40 -0.77
CA ARG A 5 -3.45 -3.19 0.41
C ARG A 5 -2.00 -3.66 0.34
N GLU A 6 -1.57 -4.26 -0.77
CA GLU A 6 -0.19 -4.69 -0.98
C GLU A 6 0.83 -3.55 -0.81
N LEU A 7 0.54 -2.39 -1.41
CA LEU A 7 1.41 -1.21 -1.30
C LEU A 7 1.49 -0.69 0.15
N LYS A 8 0.37 -0.76 0.88
CA LYS A 8 0.34 -0.38 2.29
C LYS A 8 1.14 -1.35 3.15
N GLU A 9 0.94 -2.66 2.99
CA GLU A 9 1.70 -3.69 3.70
C GLU A 9 3.20 -3.51 3.47
N ARG A 10 3.61 -3.26 2.22
CA ARG A 10 5.01 -2.99 1.89
C ARG A 10 5.54 -1.72 2.55
N ALA A 11 4.77 -0.64 2.59
CA ALA A 11 5.15 0.59 3.27
C ALA A 11 5.31 0.39 4.79
N ASP A 12 4.42 -0.37 5.42
CA ASP A 12 4.46 -0.70 6.84
C ASP A 12 5.70 -1.57 7.18
N GLU A 13 6.06 -2.53 6.32
CA GLU A 13 7.30 -3.33 6.44
C GLU A 13 8.56 -2.46 6.37
N LEU A 14 8.60 -1.50 5.42
CA LEU A 14 9.71 -0.57 5.30
C LEU A 14 9.85 0.30 6.54
N ASP A 15 8.74 0.80 7.11
CA ASP A 15 8.77 1.59 8.33
C ASP A 15 9.37 0.82 9.52
N VAL A 16 8.99 -0.46 9.69
CA VAL A 16 9.58 -1.33 10.71
C VAL A 16 11.09 -1.54 10.47
N THR A 17 11.49 -1.73 9.22
CA THR A 17 12.90 -1.94 8.85
C THR A 17 13.72 -0.68 9.10
N LEU A 18 13.22 0.49 8.71
CA LEU A 18 13.87 1.78 8.96
C LEU A 18 14.03 2.07 10.46
N GLN A 19 13.02 1.73 11.28
CA GLN A 19 13.15 1.84 12.73
C GLN A 19 14.25 0.94 13.31
N ARG A 20 14.43 -0.27 12.77
CA ARG A 20 15.53 -1.17 13.17
C ARG A 20 16.89 -0.59 12.79
N PHE A 21 17.00 -0.04 11.59
CA PHE A 21 18.22 0.60 11.13
C PHE A 21 18.57 1.86 11.92
N ALA A 22 17.58 2.66 12.31
CA ALA A 22 17.79 3.81 13.19
C ALA A 22 18.40 3.39 14.56
N LYS A 23 17.92 2.27 15.12
CA LYS A 23 18.52 1.70 16.34
C LYS A 23 19.95 1.23 16.11
N LEU A 24 20.23 0.57 14.99
CA LEU A 24 21.59 0.12 14.64
C LEU A 24 22.55 1.31 14.45
N GLN A 25 22.09 2.38 13.79
CA GLN A 25 22.86 3.61 13.66
C GLN A 25 23.21 4.22 15.02
N ALA A 26 22.28 4.20 15.97
CA ALA A 26 22.54 4.67 17.33
C ALA A 26 23.57 3.80 18.06
N VAL A 27 23.55 2.48 17.85
CA VAL A 27 24.59 1.57 18.39
C VAL A 27 25.95 1.88 17.78
N TYR A 28 26.05 2.01 16.47
CA TYR A 28 27.29 2.37 15.79
C TYR A 28 27.86 3.72 16.27
N ALA A 29 26.99 4.72 16.47
CA ALA A 29 27.42 6.02 17.00
C ALA A 29 28.00 5.89 18.42
N SER A 30 27.34 5.12 19.31
CA SER A 30 27.82 4.87 20.66
C SER A 30 29.12 4.09 20.70
N ASP A 31 29.27 3.08 19.82
CA ASP A 31 30.49 2.30 19.73
C ASP A 31 31.67 3.13 19.20
N LEU A 32 31.44 3.99 18.20
CA LEU A 32 32.45 4.93 17.70
C LEU A 32 32.89 5.91 18.78
N GLU A 33 31.97 6.49 19.54
CA GLU A 33 32.32 7.39 20.67
C GLU A 33 33.20 6.68 21.69
N ARG A 34 32.86 5.43 22.04
CA ARG A 34 33.67 4.63 22.97
C ARG A 34 35.06 4.32 22.39
N LEU A 35 35.14 3.92 21.11
CA LEU A 35 36.41 3.58 20.47
C LEU A 35 37.32 4.80 20.30
N HIS A 36 36.78 5.96 19.95
CA HIS A 36 37.52 7.21 19.89
C HIS A 36 38.04 7.61 21.28
N SER A 37 37.23 7.44 22.34
CA SER A 37 37.70 7.69 23.72
C SER A 37 38.86 6.78 24.13
N ILE A 38 38.86 5.50 23.70
CA ILE A 38 39.97 4.57 23.86
C ILE A 38 41.18 5.02 23.06
N GLU A 39 41.00 5.45 21.83
CA GLU A 39 42.08 5.95 20.98
C GLU A 39 42.72 7.19 21.56
N GLU A 40 41.94 8.18 21.96
CA GLU A 40 42.44 9.41 22.59
C GLU A 40 43.15 9.13 23.91
N GLY A 41 42.53 8.30 24.76
CA GLY A 41 43.13 7.88 26.06
C GLY A 41 44.44 7.11 25.85
N GLY A 42 44.46 6.19 24.88
CA GLY A 42 45.66 5.44 24.53
C GLY A 42 46.81 6.32 24.04
N TYR A 43 46.51 7.35 23.21
CA TYR A 43 47.48 8.33 22.78
C TYR A 43 48.13 9.10 23.98
N VAL A 44 47.27 9.56 24.90
CA VAL A 44 47.74 10.26 26.11
C VAL A 44 48.63 9.36 26.98
N LEU A 45 48.16 8.11 27.23
CA LEU A 45 48.92 7.15 28.03
C LEU A 45 50.27 6.78 27.37
N ALA A 46 50.30 6.59 26.09
CA ALA A 46 51.54 6.35 25.35
C ALA A 46 52.53 7.54 25.47
N ALA A 47 52.03 8.78 25.47
CA ALA A 47 52.86 9.98 25.60
C ALA A 47 53.50 10.15 26.98
N ILE A 48 52.87 9.60 28.02
CA ILE A 48 53.40 9.68 29.40
C ILE A 48 54.14 8.43 29.87
N ALA A 49 54.03 7.31 29.16
CA ALA A 49 54.63 6.00 29.53
C ALA A 49 56.13 5.99 29.73
N GLY A 50 56.86 6.97 29.21
CA GLY A 50 58.30 7.16 29.42
C GLY A 50 58.70 8.22 30.44
N ARG A 51 57.72 8.78 31.20
CA ARG A 51 57.93 9.87 32.13
C ARG A 51 57.66 9.44 33.58
N ASP A 52 58.07 10.28 34.53
CA ASP A 52 57.71 10.08 35.95
C ASP A 52 56.18 10.04 36.11
N CYS A 53 55.69 9.13 36.95
CA CYS A 53 54.26 8.94 37.16
C CYS A 53 53.62 10.24 37.65
N PRO A 54 52.57 10.76 36.94
CA PRO A 54 51.93 12.01 37.35
C PRO A 54 51.16 11.89 38.65
N VAL A 55 50.88 10.66 39.11
CA VAL A 55 50.09 10.40 40.35
C VAL A 55 51.03 10.26 41.57
N CYS A 56 52.13 9.52 41.47
CA CYS A 56 52.98 9.20 42.59
C CYS A 56 54.45 9.69 42.42
N GLY A 57 54.79 10.28 41.29
CA GLY A 57 56.17 10.78 41.01
C GLY A 57 57.21 9.68 40.80
N ALA A 58 56.85 8.40 40.78
CA ALA A 58 57.81 7.29 40.57
C ALA A 58 58.37 7.31 39.16
N PRO A 59 59.72 7.10 39.01
CA PRO A 59 60.34 6.98 37.68
C PRO A 59 59.85 5.70 36.96
N PRO A 60 59.94 5.63 35.63
CA PRO A 60 59.35 4.54 34.81
C PRO A 60 59.68 3.12 35.30
N GLY A 61 60.92 2.87 35.73
CA GLY A 61 61.36 1.57 36.21
C GLY A 61 60.85 1.18 37.61
N ALA A 62 60.27 2.11 38.38
CA ALA A 62 59.73 1.90 39.73
C ALA A 62 58.20 2.01 39.81
N GLN A 63 57.51 2.14 38.66
CA GLN A 63 56.07 2.21 38.59
C GLN A 63 55.45 0.82 38.72
N THR A 64 54.65 0.58 39.75
CA THR A 64 53.98 -0.72 40.01
C THR A 64 52.70 -0.94 39.15
N HIS A 65 52.18 0.08 38.50
CA HIS A 65 51.02 0.04 37.63
C HIS A 65 51.40 0.29 36.17
N ASN A 66 52.62 -0.12 35.77
CA ASN A 66 53.09 0.02 34.41
C ASN A 66 52.38 -1.01 33.52
N HIS A 67 51.32 -0.58 32.88
CA HIS A 67 50.87 -1.29 31.66
C HIS A 67 51.96 -1.10 30.65
N ALA A 68 52.52 -2.19 30.12
CA ALA A 68 53.59 -2.12 29.14
C ALA A 68 53.16 -1.17 28.01
N ALA A 69 53.99 -0.21 27.66
CA ALA A 69 53.68 0.75 26.58
C ALA A 69 53.27 0.06 25.29
N GLU A 70 53.72 -1.18 25.11
CA GLU A 70 53.38 -2.09 24.01
C GLU A 70 51.93 -2.54 24.06
N GLU A 71 51.38 -2.89 25.23
CA GLU A 71 49.95 -3.27 25.39
C GLU A 71 49.03 -2.09 25.12
N ILE A 72 49.38 -0.88 25.57
CA ILE A 72 48.63 0.35 25.27
C ILE A 72 48.64 0.63 23.75
N SER A 73 49.79 0.50 23.13
CA SER A 73 49.94 0.69 21.66
C SER A 73 49.09 -0.30 20.86
N VAL A 74 49.09 -1.57 21.27
CA VAL A 74 48.26 -2.61 20.65
C VAL A 74 46.76 -2.30 20.79
N ALA A 75 46.29 -1.94 22.02
CA ALA A 75 44.91 -1.58 22.29
C ALA A 75 44.46 -0.36 21.49
N HIS A 76 45.26 0.69 21.43
CA HIS A 76 45.05 1.89 20.63
C HIS A 76 44.92 1.55 19.14
N THR A 77 45.86 0.77 18.60
CA THR A 77 45.84 0.37 17.18
C THR A 77 44.62 -0.46 16.84
N ALA A 78 44.23 -1.38 17.73
CA ALA A 78 43.03 -2.21 17.56
C ALA A 78 41.76 -1.35 17.61
N ALA A 79 41.62 -0.41 18.54
CA ALA A 79 40.50 0.52 18.65
C ALA A 79 40.34 1.38 17.38
N ALA A 80 41.46 1.95 16.89
CA ALA A 80 41.47 2.71 15.65
C ALA A 80 41.07 1.88 14.42
N ALA A 81 41.52 0.61 14.35
CA ALA A 81 41.15 -0.28 13.25
C ALA A 81 39.63 -0.63 13.29
N GLU A 82 39.10 -0.91 14.48
CA GLU A 82 37.67 -1.21 14.63
C GLU A 82 36.78 0.03 14.39
N ALA A 83 37.21 1.22 14.84
CA ALA A 83 36.49 2.47 14.57
C ALA A 83 36.38 2.69 13.03
N ARG A 84 37.45 2.52 12.26
CA ARG A 84 37.42 2.64 10.79
C ARG A 84 36.51 1.61 10.13
N LYS A 85 36.37 0.41 10.71
CA LYS A 85 35.47 -0.62 10.21
C LYS A 85 34.03 -0.19 10.44
N ILE A 86 33.67 0.24 11.67
CA ILE A 86 32.31 0.70 12.00
C ILE A 86 31.94 1.93 11.17
N GLU A 87 32.84 2.87 10.94
CA GLU A 87 32.62 4.01 10.04
C GLU A 87 32.27 3.61 8.60
N ARG A 88 32.88 2.54 8.09
CA ARG A 88 32.51 2.01 6.77
C ARG A 88 31.12 1.39 6.78
N GLU A 89 30.83 0.54 7.76
CA GLU A 89 29.52 -0.08 7.94
C GLU A 89 28.42 0.96 8.13
N GLN A 90 28.68 2.02 8.87
CA GLN A 90 27.76 3.15 9.07
C GLN A 90 27.45 3.88 7.75
N ARG A 91 28.47 4.10 6.90
CA ARG A 91 28.27 4.71 5.57
C ARG A 91 27.48 3.80 4.63
N GLU A 92 27.74 2.50 4.64
CA GLU A 92 26.99 1.52 3.86
C GLU A 92 25.54 1.46 4.33
N LEU A 93 25.31 1.41 5.65
CA LEU A 93 23.98 1.45 6.23
C LEU A 93 23.23 2.74 5.87
N ALA A 94 23.89 3.90 5.93
CA ALA A 94 23.28 5.17 5.54
C ALA A 94 22.81 5.17 4.08
N HIS A 95 23.59 4.56 3.18
CA HIS A 95 23.18 4.42 1.77
C HIS A 95 21.94 3.52 1.61
N VAL A 96 21.90 2.40 2.33
CA VAL A 96 20.71 1.50 2.32
C VAL A 96 19.49 2.20 2.89
N VAL A 97 19.64 2.91 4.02
CA VAL A 97 18.56 3.68 4.65
C VAL A 97 17.99 4.70 3.67
N ALA A 98 18.84 5.49 3.01
CA ALA A 98 18.39 6.49 2.03
C ALA A 98 17.62 5.86 0.87
N SER A 99 18.03 4.68 0.39
CA SER A 99 17.32 3.95 -0.65
C SER A 99 15.93 3.49 -0.20
N LEU A 100 15.82 2.93 1.02
CA LEU A 100 14.54 2.46 1.57
C LEU A 100 13.60 3.62 1.90
N GLU A 101 14.12 4.76 2.36
CA GLU A 101 13.34 5.98 2.57
C GLU A 101 12.74 6.49 1.25
N ALA A 102 13.54 6.50 0.18
CA ALA A 102 13.06 6.89 -1.15
C ALA A 102 11.96 5.93 -1.66
N GLU A 103 12.12 4.61 -1.46
CA GLU A 103 11.08 3.62 -1.76
C GLU A 103 9.80 3.89 -0.96
N ALA A 104 9.91 4.10 0.35
CA ALA A 104 8.77 4.36 1.24
C ALA A 104 8.01 5.64 0.84
N ILE A 105 8.73 6.70 0.48
CA ILE A 105 8.13 7.94 -0.04
C ILE A 105 7.37 7.68 -1.34
N GLY A 106 7.96 6.94 -2.28
CA GLY A 106 7.33 6.57 -3.54
C GLY A 106 6.04 5.77 -3.34
N LEU A 107 6.06 4.76 -2.45
CA LEU A 107 4.89 3.95 -2.13
C LEU A 107 3.77 4.79 -1.50
N ARG A 108 4.08 5.67 -0.55
CA ARG A 108 3.10 6.55 0.08
C ARG A 108 2.45 7.51 -0.92
N ARG A 109 3.24 8.05 -1.85
CA ARG A 109 2.72 8.87 -2.94
C ARG A 109 1.74 8.11 -3.82
N THR A 110 2.11 6.91 -4.28
CA THR A 110 1.22 6.07 -5.10
C THR A 110 -0.06 5.69 -4.35
N LEU A 111 0.03 5.39 -3.05
CA LEU A 111 -1.14 5.13 -2.20
C LEU A 111 -2.06 6.34 -2.11
N GLN A 112 -1.51 7.55 -2.01
CA GLN A 112 -2.31 8.76 -1.99
C GLN A 112 -3.01 8.99 -3.33
N GLU A 113 -2.30 8.84 -4.45
CA GLU A 113 -2.87 8.93 -5.80
C GLU A 113 -4.02 7.94 -6.02
N LEU A 114 -3.88 6.69 -5.54
CA LEU A 114 -4.94 5.69 -5.61
C LEU A 114 -6.16 6.06 -4.75
N LYS A 115 -5.96 6.60 -3.56
CA LYS A 115 -7.05 7.07 -2.69
C LYS A 115 -7.82 8.23 -3.31
N ASP A 116 -7.09 9.19 -3.88
CA ASP A 116 -7.70 10.35 -4.53
C ASP A 116 -8.47 9.93 -5.79
N GLY A 117 -7.93 9.00 -6.58
CA GLY A 117 -8.61 8.40 -7.71
C GLY A 117 -9.90 7.66 -7.31
N ALA A 118 -9.84 6.85 -6.25
CA ALA A 118 -11.02 6.15 -5.72
C ALA A 118 -12.11 7.13 -5.29
N LYS A 119 -11.75 8.19 -4.55
CA LYS A 119 -12.68 9.24 -4.13
C LYS A 119 -13.32 9.98 -5.31
N ALA A 120 -12.55 10.24 -6.37
CA ALA A 120 -13.08 10.87 -7.59
C ALA A 120 -14.08 9.95 -8.32
N LEU A 121 -13.79 8.64 -8.37
CA LEU A 121 -14.70 7.65 -8.94
C LEU A 121 -15.99 7.53 -8.12
N ASP A 122 -15.91 7.49 -6.80
CA ASP A 122 -17.08 7.48 -5.92
C ASP A 122 -17.96 8.71 -6.15
N GLY A 123 -17.35 9.90 -6.26
CA GLY A 123 -18.06 11.13 -6.62
C GLY A 123 -18.75 11.04 -7.98
N SER A 124 -18.11 10.42 -8.97
CA SER A 124 -18.71 10.21 -10.30
C SER A 124 -19.89 9.24 -10.27
N ILE A 125 -19.78 8.17 -9.48
CA ILE A 125 -20.85 7.20 -9.27
C ILE A 125 -22.07 7.88 -8.63
N GLU A 126 -21.85 8.67 -7.58
CA GLU A 126 -22.95 9.41 -6.92
C GLU A 126 -23.63 10.42 -7.86
N ALA A 127 -22.86 11.07 -8.74
CA ALA A 127 -23.40 11.99 -9.74
C ALA A 127 -24.24 11.30 -10.82
N LEU A 128 -23.97 10.01 -11.13
CA LEU A 128 -24.70 9.24 -12.14
C LEU A 128 -25.97 8.56 -11.58
N ARG A 129 -26.06 8.32 -10.28
CA ARG A 129 -27.23 7.68 -9.63
C ARG A 129 -28.58 8.30 -9.99
N PRO A 130 -28.76 9.66 -9.95
CA PRO A 130 -30.06 10.24 -10.32
C PRO A 130 -30.40 10.02 -11.78
N GLN A 131 -29.42 9.97 -12.67
CA GLN A 131 -29.64 9.67 -14.09
C GLN A 131 -30.07 8.21 -14.30
N GLU A 132 -29.44 7.27 -13.61
CA GLU A 132 -29.85 5.86 -13.61
C GLU A 132 -31.30 5.69 -13.13
N ALA A 133 -31.64 6.33 -12.00
CA ALA A 133 -32.99 6.28 -11.45
C ALA A 133 -34.04 6.82 -12.44
N SER A 134 -33.78 7.96 -13.08
CA SER A 134 -34.65 8.53 -14.10
C SER A 134 -34.81 7.64 -15.33
N LEU A 135 -33.72 7.04 -15.81
CA LEU A 135 -33.77 6.09 -16.92
C LEU A 135 -34.57 4.84 -16.57
N ARG A 136 -34.41 4.32 -15.38
CA ARG A 136 -35.18 3.16 -14.88
C ARG A 136 -36.68 3.46 -14.86
N GLU A 137 -37.09 4.59 -14.30
CA GLU A 137 -38.49 5.03 -14.26
C GLU A 137 -39.07 5.17 -15.69
N SER A 138 -38.32 5.80 -16.59
CA SER A 138 -38.69 5.95 -17.99
C SER A 138 -38.87 4.60 -18.70
N TYR A 139 -37.96 3.65 -18.45
CA TYR A 139 -38.04 2.31 -18.99
C TYR A 139 -39.25 1.53 -18.47
N GLU A 140 -39.53 1.62 -17.17
CA GLU A 140 -40.72 0.96 -16.55
C GLU A 140 -42.00 1.51 -17.17
N THR A 141 -42.11 2.84 -17.34
CA THR A 141 -43.24 3.50 -17.97
C THR A 141 -43.41 3.08 -19.43
N TYR A 142 -42.32 3.06 -20.18
CA TYR A 142 -42.35 2.58 -21.56
C TYR A 142 -42.74 1.11 -21.66
N SER A 143 -42.21 0.27 -20.79
CA SER A 143 -42.53 -1.18 -20.73
C SER A 143 -44.01 -1.43 -20.46
N ALA A 144 -44.57 -0.70 -19.48
CA ALA A 144 -46.01 -0.76 -19.13
C ALA A 144 -46.86 -0.31 -20.33
N THR A 145 -46.55 0.83 -20.95
CA THR A 145 -47.26 1.35 -22.13
C THR A 145 -47.20 0.38 -23.31
N ARG A 146 -46.02 -0.20 -23.58
CA ARG A 146 -45.86 -1.22 -24.62
C ARG A 146 -46.72 -2.46 -24.36
N ALA A 147 -46.74 -2.94 -23.11
CA ALA A 147 -47.55 -4.09 -22.71
C ALA A 147 -49.08 -3.81 -22.89
N ALA A 148 -49.54 -2.60 -22.53
CA ALA A 148 -50.90 -2.16 -22.74
C ALA A 148 -51.27 -2.10 -24.25
N ALA A 149 -50.40 -1.53 -25.07
CA ALA A 149 -50.59 -1.47 -26.52
C ALA A 149 -50.68 -2.88 -27.17
N LEU A 150 -49.83 -3.80 -26.76
CA LEU A 150 -49.87 -5.19 -27.25
C LEU A 150 -51.19 -5.88 -26.86
N LYS A 151 -51.72 -5.66 -25.67
CA LYS A 151 -53.05 -6.18 -25.26
C LYS A 151 -54.17 -5.62 -26.13
N VAL A 152 -54.14 -4.34 -26.46
CA VAL A 152 -55.11 -3.70 -27.33
C VAL A 152 -55.05 -4.30 -28.73
N LEU A 153 -53.85 -4.49 -29.29
CA LEU A 153 -53.67 -5.15 -30.59
C LEU A 153 -54.21 -6.58 -30.61
N ASP A 154 -53.95 -7.37 -29.56
CA ASP A 154 -54.50 -8.75 -29.46
C ASP A 154 -56.03 -8.72 -29.43
N LEU A 155 -56.65 -7.77 -28.73
CA LEU A 155 -58.09 -7.60 -28.69
C LEU A 155 -58.69 -7.23 -30.09
N PHE A 156 -58.01 -6.37 -30.83
CA PHE A 156 -58.40 -6.03 -32.20
C PHE A 156 -58.29 -7.24 -33.13
N GLU A 157 -57.24 -8.01 -33.07
CA GLU A 157 -57.09 -9.24 -33.84
C GLU A 157 -58.13 -10.30 -33.50
N ARG A 158 -58.44 -10.48 -32.23
CA ARG A 158 -59.54 -11.38 -31.79
C ARG A 158 -60.89 -10.91 -32.31
N ARG A 159 -61.15 -9.60 -32.21
CA ARG A 159 -62.41 -9.03 -32.77
C ARG A 159 -62.50 -9.25 -34.28
N ALA A 160 -61.43 -9.04 -35.02
CA ALA A 160 -61.40 -9.27 -36.45
C ALA A 160 -61.67 -10.74 -36.79
N ARG A 161 -61.01 -11.68 -36.10
CA ARG A 161 -61.22 -13.12 -36.26
C ARG A 161 -62.67 -13.52 -35.95
N LEU A 162 -63.26 -12.99 -34.89
CA LEU A 162 -64.66 -13.26 -34.55
C LEU A 162 -65.65 -12.66 -35.57
N ALA A 163 -65.37 -11.49 -36.14
CA ALA A 163 -66.18 -10.88 -37.18
C ALA A 163 -66.20 -11.75 -38.46
N VAL A 164 -65.03 -12.26 -38.88
CA VAL A 164 -64.95 -13.20 -40.02
C VAL A 164 -65.74 -14.46 -39.73
N ARG A 165 -65.57 -15.08 -38.59
CA ARG A 165 -66.26 -16.31 -38.20
C ARG A 165 -67.78 -16.11 -38.09
N ARG A 166 -68.25 -14.93 -37.61
CA ARG A 166 -69.67 -14.57 -37.58
C ARG A 166 -70.25 -14.43 -38.97
N ALA A 167 -69.49 -13.84 -39.93
CA ALA A 167 -69.92 -13.74 -41.32
C ALA A 167 -70.05 -15.13 -41.99
N GLU A 168 -69.07 -16.03 -41.69
CA GLU A 168 -69.11 -17.41 -42.18
C GLU A 168 -70.34 -18.18 -41.67
N ILE A 169 -70.68 -18.04 -40.38
CA ILE A 169 -71.87 -18.69 -39.78
C ILE A 169 -73.15 -18.10 -40.36
N GLY A 170 -73.20 -16.79 -40.58
CA GLY A 170 -74.37 -16.11 -41.15
C GLY A 170 -74.57 -16.41 -42.63
N ALA A 171 -73.54 -16.87 -43.33
CA ALA A 171 -73.58 -17.30 -44.73
C ALA A 171 -74.00 -18.78 -44.90
N VAL A 172 -74.09 -19.54 -43.83
CA VAL A 172 -74.64 -20.92 -43.92
C VAL A 172 -76.13 -20.82 -44.24
N PRO A 173 -76.60 -21.32 -45.37
CA PRO A 173 -78.04 -21.26 -45.75
C PRO A 173 -78.86 -22.03 -44.71
N THR A 174 -79.83 -21.33 -44.07
CA THR A 174 -80.83 -22.02 -43.28
C THR A 174 -81.61 -22.99 -44.17
N ARG A 175 -81.33 -24.28 -43.95
CA ARG A 175 -82.10 -25.33 -44.55
C ARG A 175 -83.59 -25.08 -44.28
N ARG A 176 -84.35 -24.73 -45.30
CA ARG A 176 -85.78 -24.55 -45.11
C ARG A 176 -86.36 -25.87 -44.68
N GLU A 177 -86.86 -25.91 -43.42
CA GLU A 177 -87.74 -26.96 -42.96
C GLU A 177 -89.06 -26.84 -43.73
N GLY A 178 -89.22 -27.72 -44.71
CA GLY A 178 -90.49 -27.72 -45.48
C GLY A 178 -90.41 -28.38 -46.80
N GLU A 179 -89.60 -29.38 -47.03
CA GLU A 179 -89.82 -30.27 -48.20
C GLU A 179 -89.89 -31.72 -47.75
N ALA A 180 -91.14 -32.17 -47.62
CA ALA A 180 -91.46 -33.57 -47.38
C ALA A 180 -91.05 -34.40 -48.62
N PRO A 181 -90.51 -35.58 -48.44
CA PRO A 181 -90.21 -36.48 -49.57
C PRO A 181 -91.50 -37.06 -50.21
N PRO A 182 -91.44 -37.36 -51.50
CA PRO A 182 -92.54 -37.99 -52.19
C PRO A 182 -92.89 -39.41 -51.79
#